data_eae67907f30929ee65002808a2c34096
#
_entry.id   eae67907f30929ee65002808a2c34096
#
_cell.length_a   1.000
_cell.length_b   1.000
_cell.length_c   1.000
_cell.angle_alpha   90.00
_cell.angle_beta   90.00
_cell.angle_gamma   90.00
#
_symmetry.space_group_name_H-M   'P 1'
#
loop_
_entity.id
_entity.type
_entity.pdbx_description
1 polymer ?
#
loop_
_entity_poly.entity_id
_entity_poly.type
_entity_poly.pdbx_seq_one_letter_code
_entity_poly.pdbx_strand_id
1 'polypeptide(L)'
;MWRLRSTKEQRAQQASFVPTEYNNIALDSEGFFFVTTQTFNSNELTSGAAKPVRRLNAIGTNILIENGTSHVIGDLQWARGDTNITNSGPSKFVDVTVLDNDIYSVMDKTHNRIFTYDKQGNLLWAFGGVGNMDGYFLNPVALEHQGYDLLVLDSQDCCVTVLTPTEYGKLVYKATEQYHAGEYAASADTWREVMKRNGNYDLA
;
A
#
# COMPACT_ATOMS: atom_id res chain seq x y z
N MET A 1 10.81 14.90 -26.84
CA MET A 1 11.86 15.30 -25.88
C MET A 1 11.40 16.57 -25.16
N TRP A 2 10.82 16.43 -23.97
CA TRP A 2 10.28 17.54 -23.18
C TRP A 2 11.42 18.14 -22.36
N ARG A 3 11.86 19.35 -22.66
CA ARG A 3 12.78 20.12 -21.83
C ARG A 3 11.96 20.96 -20.85
N LEU A 4 11.86 20.54 -19.60
CA LEU A 4 11.42 21.39 -18.50
C LEU A 4 12.41 22.57 -18.39
N ARG A 5 11.94 23.78 -18.69
CA ARG A 5 12.72 25.02 -18.48
C ARG A 5 12.58 25.42 -17.01
N SER A 6 13.31 24.75 -16.14
CA SER A 6 13.45 25.19 -14.74
C SER A 6 14.56 26.23 -14.63
N THR A 7 14.38 27.25 -13.79
CA THR A 7 15.43 28.21 -13.46
C THR A 7 16.59 27.53 -12.74
N LYS A 8 17.77 28.17 -12.68
CA LYS A 8 18.94 27.63 -11.99
C LYS A 8 18.68 27.43 -10.49
N GLU A 9 17.87 28.29 -9.89
CA GLU A 9 17.45 28.21 -8.49
C GLU A 9 16.46 27.06 -8.24
N GLN A 10 15.49 26.85 -9.14
CA GLN A 10 14.59 25.70 -9.09
C GLN A 10 15.33 24.38 -9.25
N ARG A 11 16.39 24.34 -10.09
CA ARG A 11 17.25 23.14 -10.21
C ARG A 11 18.09 22.92 -8.97
N ALA A 12 18.59 23.98 -8.33
CA ALA A 12 19.34 23.88 -7.10
C ALA A 12 18.46 23.42 -5.92
N GLN A 13 17.23 23.90 -5.86
CA GLN A 13 16.23 23.40 -4.89
C GLN A 13 15.83 21.96 -5.18
N GLN A 14 15.64 21.59 -6.44
CA GLN A 14 15.40 20.20 -6.83
C GLN A 14 16.59 19.28 -6.53
N ALA A 15 17.81 19.74 -6.75
CA ALA A 15 19.03 18.95 -6.45
C ALA A 15 19.24 18.72 -4.95
N SER A 16 18.74 19.60 -4.06
CA SER A 16 18.75 19.38 -2.62
C SER A 16 17.64 18.45 -2.13
N PHE A 17 16.68 18.10 -3.00
CA PHE A 17 15.49 17.32 -2.66
C PHE A 17 15.50 15.88 -3.19
N VAL A 18 16.56 15.42 -3.82
CA VAL A 18 16.63 14.06 -4.35
C VAL A 18 17.62 13.23 -3.59
N PRO A 19 17.13 12.51 -2.61
CA PRO A 19 17.72 11.20 -2.41
C PRO A 19 16.69 10.12 -2.07
N THR A 20 15.44 10.27 -2.44
CA THR A 20 14.51 9.17 -2.26
C THR A 20 14.47 8.39 -3.55
N GLU A 21 15.10 7.23 -3.57
CA GLU A 21 14.97 6.29 -4.65
C GLU A 21 13.57 5.68 -4.60
N TYR A 22 12.77 5.93 -5.64
CA TYR A 22 11.48 5.27 -5.81
C TYR A 22 11.68 3.93 -6.51
N ASN A 23 10.99 2.90 -6.04
CA ASN A 23 11.09 1.55 -6.60
C ASN A 23 10.05 1.30 -7.68
N ASN A 24 8.85 1.80 -7.45
CA ASN A 24 7.72 1.57 -8.34
C ASN A 24 6.82 2.79 -8.40
N ILE A 25 5.96 2.81 -9.40
CA ILE A 25 5.02 3.88 -9.69
C ILE A 25 3.70 3.30 -10.19
N ALA A 26 2.58 3.75 -9.62
CA ALA A 26 1.23 3.52 -10.12
C ALA A 26 0.53 4.86 -10.35
N LEU A 27 -0.37 4.91 -11.33
CA LEU A 27 -1.15 6.09 -11.65
C LEU A 27 -2.58 5.89 -11.13
N ASP A 28 -3.11 6.87 -10.39
CA ASP A 28 -4.51 6.84 -9.99
C ASP A 28 -5.44 7.45 -11.06
N SER A 29 -6.75 7.34 -10.83
CA SER A 29 -7.77 7.85 -11.74
C SER A 29 -7.78 9.38 -11.89
N GLU A 30 -7.20 10.11 -10.93
CA GLU A 30 -7.07 11.58 -10.95
C GLU A 30 -5.77 12.04 -11.63
N GLY A 31 -4.87 11.12 -12.00
CA GLY A 31 -3.60 11.40 -12.66
C GLY A 31 -2.46 11.73 -11.71
N PHE A 32 -2.58 11.40 -10.42
CA PHE A 32 -1.50 11.47 -9.44
C PHE A 32 -0.70 10.17 -9.41
N PHE A 33 0.52 10.25 -8.89
CA PHE A 33 1.45 9.13 -8.87
C PHE A 33 1.56 8.56 -7.46
N PHE A 34 1.18 7.30 -7.28
CA PHE A 34 1.60 6.53 -6.11
C PHE A 34 3.00 5.98 -6.36
N VAL A 35 3.88 6.12 -5.38
CA VAL A 35 5.27 5.65 -5.46
C VAL A 35 5.67 4.99 -4.16
N THR A 36 6.55 3.98 -4.25
CA THR A 36 7.11 3.30 -3.09
C THR A 36 8.59 3.59 -2.93
N THR A 37 9.08 3.60 -1.68
CA THR A 37 10.49 3.68 -1.35
C THR A 37 10.87 2.68 -0.27
N GLN A 38 12.07 2.12 -0.37
CA GLN A 38 12.64 1.21 0.63
C GLN A 38 13.66 1.90 1.53
N THR A 39 14.08 3.12 1.17
CA THR A 39 15.17 3.83 1.84
C THR A 39 14.63 4.72 2.94
N PHE A 40 14.71 4.23 4.17
CA PHE A 40 14.41 4.96 5.39
C PHE A 40 15.26 4.38 6.54
N ASN A 41 15.51 5.18 7.56
CA ASN A 41 16.24 4.73 8.74
C ASN A 41 15.28 4.32 9.88
N SER A 42 15.80 3.60 10.86
CA SER A 42 14.99 3.11 12.00
C SER A 42 14.39 4.24 12.86
N ASN A 43 15.06 5.39 12.93
CA ASN A 43 14.53 6.55 13.66
C ASN A 43 13.35 7.17 12.93
N GLU A 44 13.37 7.21 11.59
CA GLU A 44 12.23 7.69 10.78
C GLU A 44 11.03 6.79 10.93
N LEU A 45 11.24 5.46 10.99
CA LEU A 45 10.15 4.50 11.23
C LEU A 45 9.51 4.70 12.61
N THR A 46 10.33 4.76 13.67
CA THR A 46 9.83 4.86 15.05
C THR A 46 9.19 6.22 15.35
N SER A 47 9.62 7.28 14.67
CA SER A 47 9.02 8.62 14.78
C SER A 47 7.81 8.84 13.88
N GLY A 48 7.47 7.88 12.99
CA GLY A 48 6.44 8.05 11.97
C GLY A 48 6.82 9.02 10.85
N ALA A 49 8.08 9.43 10.77
CA ALA A 49 8.59 10.31 9.71
C ALA A 49 8.86 9.56 8.40
N ALA A 50 9.03 8.23 8.46
CA ALA A 50 9.17 7.40 7.27
C ALA A 50 7.88 7.46 6.43
N LYS A 51 8.06 7.65 5.14
CA LYS A 51 6.97 7.68 4.15
C LYS A 51 7.28 6.68 3.04
N PRO A 52 7.11 5.38 3.31
CA PRO A 52 7.43 4.33 2.34
C PRO A 52 6.47 4.32 1.14
N VAL A 53 5.29 4.90 1.30
CA VAL A 53 4.34 5.18 0.21
C VAL A 53 4.10 6.67 0.14
N ARG A 54 4.01 7.20 -1.05
CA ARG A 54 3.64 8.60 -1.29
C ARG A 54 2.67 8.69 -2.47
N ARG A 55 1.75 9.62 -2.40
CA ARG A 55 0.92 10.07 -3.52
C ARG A 55 1.42 11.42 -3.96
N LEU A 56 2.01 11.50 -5.15
CA LEU A 56 2.66 12.72 -5.63
C LEU A 56 1.78 13.44 -6.64
N ASN A 57 1.65 14.75 -6.47
CA ASN A 57 1.05 15.60 -7.49
C ASN A 57 2.05 15.96 -8.60
N ALA A 58 1.61 16.69 -9.62
CA ALA A 58 2.43 17.05 -10.79
C ALA A 58 3.70 17.85 -10.47
N ILE A 59 3.79 18.48 -9.30
CA ILE A 59 4.98 19.21 -8.84
C ILE A 59 5.83 18.42 -7.83
N GLY A 60 5.48 17.13 -7.59
CA GLY A 60 6.23 16.22 -6.72
C GLY A 60 5.94 16.39 -5.22
N THR A 61 4.87 17.10 -4.85
CA THR A 61 4.46 17.21 -3.44
C THR A 61 3.71 15.96 -3.03
N ASN A 62 4.04 15.39 -1.87
CA ASN A 62 3.28 14.29 -1.29
C ASN A 62 1.93 14.78 -0.78
N ILE A 63 0.86 14.24 -1.32
CA ILE A 63 -0.53 14.54 -0.98
C ILE A 63 -1.26 13.31 -0.42
N LEU A 64 -0.54 12.24 -0.08
CA LEU A 64 -1.14 11.06 0.54
C LEU A 64 -1.82 11.45 1.85
N ILE A 65 -3.08 11.06 1.98
CA ILE A 65 -3.84 11.26 3.20
C ILE A 65 -3.49 10.12 4.16
N GLU A 66 -3.16 10.46 5.39
CA GLU A 66 -2.80 9.49 6.44
C GLU A 66 -3.60 9.85 7.72
N ASN A 67 -4.92 9.85 7.60
CA ASN A 67 -5.84 10.10 8.72
C ASN A 67 -6.18 8.83 9.52
N GLY A 68 -5.67 7.68 9.07
CA GLY A 68 -5.87 6.40 9.73
C GLY A 68 -5.24 6.35 11.13
N THR A 69 -5.62 5.34 11.89
CA THR A 69 -5.11 5.10 13.26
C THR A 69 -3.63 4.74 13.30
N SER A 70 -3.06 4.35 12.17
CA SER A 70 -1.64 4.02 12.00
C SER A 70 -1.09 4.64 10.73
N HIS A 71 0.23 4.86 10.71
CA HIS A 71 0.91 5.29 9.49
C HIS A 71 0.95 4.16 8.46
N VAL A 72 1.00 4.51 7.17
CA VAL A 72 1.12 3.57 6.04
C VAL A 72 2.57 3.05 5.96
N ILE A 73 2.96 2.20 6.90
CA ILE A 73 4.33 1.68 7.03
C ILE A 73 4.42 0.15 7.07
N GLY A 74 3.28 -0.55 7.03
CA GLY A 74 3.24 -2.01 7.16
C GLY A 74 3.65 -2.49 8.56
N ASP A 75 4.34 -3.61 8.61
CA ASP A 75 4.82 -4.19 9.85
C ASP A 75 6.12 -3.55 10.33
N LEU A 76 6.16 -3.13 11.60
CA LEU A 76 7.37 -2.68 12.27
C LEU A 76 8.15 -3.83 12.92
N GLN A 77 7.61 -5.04 12.89
CA GLN A 77 8.14 -6.15 13.68
C GLN A 77 9.54 -6.55 13.25
N TRP A 78 10.41 -6.45 14.23
CA TRP A 78 11.71 -7.08 14.26
C TRP A 78 11.49 -8.49 14.81
N ALA A 79 11.88 -9.51 14.07
CA ALA A 79 11.88 -10.87 14.63
C ALA A 79 12.76 -10.88 15.88
N ARG A 80 12.14 -11.03 17.03
CA ARG A 80 12.82 -10.95 18.34
C ARG A 80 13.52 -12.26 18.60
N GLY A 81 14.83 -12.30 18.37
CA GLY A 81 15.69 -13.36 18.89
C GLY A 81 15.98 -14.54 17.96
N ASP A 82 15.47 -14.60 16.75
CA ASP A 82 15.89 -15.61 15.78
C ASP A 82 16.81 -15.01 14.72
N THR A 83 18.10 -15.25 14.88
CA THR A 83 19.15 -14.78 13.95
C THR A 83 19.17 -15.52 12.60
N ASN A 84 18.35 -16.55 12.45
CA ASN A 84 18.26 -17.35 11.23
C ASN A 84 17.09 -16.96 10.32
N ILE A 85 16.24 -15.99 10.72
CA ILE A 85 15.13 -15.52 9.87
C ILE A 85 15.69 -14.51 8.87
N THR A 86 15.76 -14.91 7.62
CA THR A 86 16.20 -14.06 6.49
C THR A 86 15.23 -12.91 6.21
N ASN A 87 14.01 -12.97 6.74
CA ASN A 87 12.90 -12.03 6.51
C ASN A 87 12.55 -11.25 7.79
N SER A 88 13.55 -10.82 8.54
CA SER A 88 13.39 -9.97 9.73
C SER A 88 13.56 -8.50 9.39
N GLY A 89 12.89 -7.64 10.15
CA GLY A 89 12.98 -6.19 10.00
C GLY A 89 11.65 -5.55 9.60
N PRO A 90 11.64 -4.24 9.37
CA PRO A 90 10.45 -3.53 8.97
C PRO A 90 10.03 -3.87 7.54
N SER A 91 8.77 -3.65 7.24
CA SER A 91 8.24 -3.75 5.88
C SER A 91 9.01 -2.88 4.90
N LYS A 92 9.29 -3.41 3.73
CA LYS A 92 9.88 -2.70 2.59
C LYS A 92 8.96 -2.83 1.40
N PHE A 93 8.26 -1.77 1.10
CA PHE A 93 7.32 -1.77 -0.02
C PHE A 93 8.08 -1.67 -1.34
N VAL A 94 7.88 -2.67 -2.18
CA VAL A 94 8.55 -2.78 -3.49
C VAL A 94 7.63 -2.47 -4.65
N ASP A 95 6.33 -2.57 -4.43
CA ASP A 95 5.34 -2.35 -5.47
C ASP A 95 4.06 -1.73 -4.90
N VAL A 96 3.31 -1.04 -5.73
CA VAL A 96 2.03 -0.41 -5.42
C VAL A 96 1.11 -0.46 -6.62
N THR A 97 -0.15 -0.77 -6.38
CA THR A 97 -1.22 -0.69 -7.38
C THR A 97 -2.44 0.00 -6.77
N VAL A 98 -3.22 0.69 -7.58
CA VAL A 98 -4.32 1.55 -7.15
C VAL A 98 -5.59 1.21 -7.92
N LEU A 99 -6.72 1.08 -7.21
CA LEU A 99 -8.05 0.97 -7.81
C LEU A 99 -8.62 2.36 -8.14
N ASP A 100 -9.64 2.39 -8.99
CA ASP A 100 -10.30 3.63 -9.43
C ASP A 100 -10.89 4.48 -8.30
N ASN A 101 -11.13 3.88 -7.13
CA ASN A 101 -11.69 4.54 -5.93
C ASN A 101 -10.61 4.97 -4.91
N ASP A 102 -9.36 5.07 -5.33
CA ASP A 102 -8.19 5.40 -4.52
C ASP A 102 -7.90 4.41 -3.37
N ILE A 103 -8.47 3.21 -3.40
CA ILE A 103 -7.98 2.09 -2.59
C ILE A 103 -6.70 1.60 -3.24
N TYR A 104 -5.66 1.42 -2.45
CA TYR A 104 -4.38 0.99 -2.97
C TYR A 104 -3.81 -0.18 -2.20
N SER A 105 -3.09 -1.04 -2.90
CA SER A 105 -2.39 -2.19 -2.33
C SER A 105 -0.89 -2.02 -2.51
N VAL A 106 -0.14 -2.39 -1.49
CA VAL A 106 1.33 -2.34 -1.49
C VAL A 106 1.90 -3.69 -1.13
N MET A 107 3.02 -4.03 -1.75
CA MET A 107 3.70 -5.30 -1.53
C MET A 107 4.94 -5.12 -0.65
N ASP A 108 4.93 -5.78 0.50
CA ASP A 108 6.06 -5.87 1.41
C ASP A 108 6.99 -7.03 1.04
N LYS A 109 8.21 -6.68 0.66
CA LYS A 109 9.25 -7.65 0.30
C LYS A 109 9.88 -8.34 1.51
N THR A 110 9.85 -7.70 2.68
CA THR A 110 10.48 -8.27 3.88
C THR A 110 9.73 -9.51 4.36
N HIS A 111 8.40 -9.46 4.35
CA HIS A 111 7.57 -10.54 4.86
C HIS A 111 6.73 -11.25 3.79
N ASN A 112 6.89 -10.88 2.50
CA ASN A 112 6.06 -11.34 1.39
C ASN A 112 4.56 -11.16 1.70
N ARG A 113 4.20 -9.97 2.21
CA ARG A 113 2.83 -9.59 2.55
C ARG A 113 2.31 -8.49 1.63
N ILE A 114 0.98 -8.46 1.53
CA ILE A 114 0.26 -7.40 0.83
C ILE A 114 -0.60 -6.68 1.85
N PHE A 115 -0.50 -5.35 1.86
CA PHE A 115 -1.31 -4.46 2.66
C PHE A 115 -2.21 -3.66 1.73
N THR A 116 -3.51 -3.60 2.03
CA THR A 116 -4.47 -2.79 1.28
C THR A 116 -5.02 -1.70 2.19
N TYR A 117 -4.96 -0.48 1.70
CA TYR A 117 -5.39 0.74 2.40
C TYR A 117 -6.49 1.45 1.61
N ASP A 118 -7.33 2.17 2.33
CA ASP A 118 -8.29 3.08 1.72
C ASP A 118 -7.66 4.45 1.39
N LYS A 119 -8.45 5.32 0.77
CA LYS A 119 -8.07 6.70 0.42
C LYS A 119 -7.55 7.53 1.61
N GLN A 120 -7.98 7.22 2.83
CA GLN A 120 -7.60 7.95 4.05
C GLN A 120 -6.39 7.33 4.75
N GLY A 121 -5.85 6.22 4.23
CA GLY A 121 -4.72 5.51 4.82
C GLY A 121 -5.13 4.54 5.93
N ASN A 122 -6.41 4.19 6.04
CA ASN A 122 -6.83 3.12 6.94
C ASN A 122 -6.48 1.77 6.34
N LEU A 123 -5.91 0.88 7.14
CA LEU A 123 -5.63 -0.48 6.72
C LEU A 123 -6.93 -1.28 6.63
N LEU A 124 -7.28 -1.72 5.43
CA LEU A 124 -8.44 -2.59 5.21
C LEU A 124 -8.13 -4.03 5.57
N TRP A 125 -7.00 -4.55 5.10
CA TRP A 125 -6.46 -5.87 5.43
C TRP A 125 -4.99 -6.00 5.09
N ALA A 126 -4.37 -7.02 5.69
CA ALA A 126 -3.06 -7.51 5.34
C ALA A 126 -3.11 -9.04 5.25
N PHE A 127 -2.46 -9.61 4.25
CA PHE A 127 -2.38 -11.05 4.05
C PHE A 127 -1.08 -11.44 3.36
N GLY A 128 -0.85 -12.75 3.23
CA GLY A 128 0.37 -13.29 2.66
C GLY A 128 1.40 -13.66 3.72
N GLY A 129 2.54 -14.10 3.26
CA GLY A 129 3.67 -14.53 4.06
C GLY A 129 4.65 -15.30 3.21
N VAL A 130 5.76 -15.71 3.81
CA VAL A 130 6.79 -16.52 3.13
C VAL A 130 6.37 -17.98 3.12
N GLY A 131 6.20 -18.59 1.96
CA GLY A 131 5.85 -20.00 1.84
C GLY A 131 5.25 -20.35 0.48
N ASN A 132 4.90 -21.64 0.35
CA ASN A 132 4.29 -22.22 -0.85
C ASN A 132 2.85 -22.72 -0.63
N MET A 133 2.21 -22.27 0.46
CA MET A 133 0.79 -22.53 0.70
C MET A 133 -0.07 -21.52 -0.05
N ASP A 134 -1.34 -21.84 -0.25
CA ASP A 134 -2.29 -20.92 -0.86
C ASP A 134 -2.32 -19.56 -0.12
N GLY A 135 -2.16 -18.47 -0.85
CA GLY A 135 -2.10 -17.12 -0.30
C GLY A 135 -0.74 -16.73 0.31
N TYR A 136 0.28 -17.58 0.19
CA TYR A 136 1.68 -17.28 0.54
C TYR A 136 2.53 -17.15 -0.72
N PHE A 137 3.70 -16.53 -0.59
CA PHE A 137 4.57 -16.23 -1.72
C PHE A 137 6.02 -16.60 -1.39
N LEU A 138 6.74 -17.09 -2.41
CA LEU A 138 8.17 -17.41 -2.27
C LEU A 138 9.05 -16.18 -2.56
N ASN A 139 8.78 -15.50 -3.66
CA ASN A 139 9.50 -14.29 -4.07
C ASN A 139 8.62 -13.37 -4.91
N PRO A 140 7.59 -12.72 -4.32
CA PRO A 140 6.70 -11.82 -5.05
C PRO A 140 7.47 -10.58 -5.51
N VAL A 141 7.28 -10.16 -6.76
CA VAL A 141 8.04 -9.08 -7.39
C VAL A 141 7.18 -8.02 -8.07
N ALA A 142 5.92 -8.32 -8.36
CA ALA A 142 4.99 -7.36 -8.94
C ALA A 142 3.56 -7.62 -8.47
N LEU A 143 2.79 -6.54 -8.39
CA LEU A 143 1.43 -6.49 -7.91
C LEU A 143 0.59 -5.62 -8.86
N GLU A 144 -0.59 -6.11 -9.26
CA GLU A 144 -1.50 -5.33 -10.08
C GLU A 144 -2.96 -5.64 -9.74
N HIS A 145 -3.85 -4.69 -9.94
CA HIS A 145 -5.29 -4.88 -9.86
C HIS A 145 -5.91 -5.15 -11.23
N GLN A 146 -6.85 -6.10 -11.29
CA GLN A 146 -7.77 -6.28 -12.41
C GLN A 146 -9.21 -6.24 -11.88
N GLY A 147 -9.83 -5.06 -11.88
CA GLY A 147 -11.02 -4.82 -11.08
C GLY A 147 -10.70 -5.01 -9.59
N TYR A 148 -11.47 -5.81 -8.89
CA TYR A 148 -11.18 -6.13 -7.48
C TYR A 148 -10.22 -7.32 -7.29
N ASP A 149 -9.90 -8.06 -8.34
CA ASP A 149 -8.91 -9.13 -8.27
C ASP A 149 -7.50 -8.54 -8.17
N LEU A 150 -6.67 -9.16 -7.37
CA LEU A 150 -5.29 -8.79 -7.18
C LEU A 150 -4.40 -9.85 -7.82
N LEU A 151 -3.52 -9.41 -8.71
CA LEU A 151 -2.57 -10.27 -9.43
C LEU A 151 -1.20 -10.10 -8.79
N VAL A 152 -0.59 -11.20 -8.40
CA VAL A 152 0.74 -11.23 -7.79
C VAL A 152 1.67 -12.07 -8.65
N LEU A 153 2.72 -11.47 -9.18
CA LEU A 153 3.78 -12.18 -9.88
C LEU A 153 4.82 -12.69 -8.88
N ASP A 154 4.94 -14.01 -8.79
CA ASP A 154 6.01 -14.64 -8.01
C ASP A 154 7.11 -15.14 -8.95
N SER A 155 8.31 -14.57 -8.80
CA SER A 155 9.43 -14.88 -9.70
C SER A 155 10.12 -16.21 -9.36
N GLN A 156 10.00 -16.70 -8.14
CA GLN A 156 10.58 -17.98 -7.73
C GLN A 156 9.65 -19.14 -8.07
N ASP A 157 8.34 -18.93 -7.91
CA ASP A 157 7.32 -19.91 -8.25
C ASP A 157 6.96 -19.88 -9.76
N CYS A 158 7.48 -18.86 -10.48
CA CYS A 158 7.26 -18.64 -11.91
C CYS A 158 5.78 -18.60 -12.29
N CYS A 159 4.94 -18.03 -11.45
CA CYS A 159 3.49 -17.95 -11.65
C CYS A 159 2.94 -16.55 -11.38
N VAL A 160 1.72 -16.32 -11.86
CA VAL A 160 0.86 -15.20 -11.45
C VAL A 160 -0.28 -15.78 -10.63
N THR A 161 -0.33 -15.41 -9.35
CA THR A 161 -1.45 -15.77 -8.48
C THR A 161 -2.54 -14.73 -8.60
N VAL A 162 -3.78 -15.17 -8.86
CA VAL A 162 -4.97 -14.32 -8.89
C VAL A 162 -5.71 -14.49 -7.57
N LEU A 163 -5.88 -13.40 -6.85
CA LEU A 163 -6.54 -13.34 -5.55
C LEU A 163 -7.87 -12.59 -5.70
N THR A 164 -8.97 -13.31 -5.62
CA THR A 164 -10.31 -12.75 -5.72
C THR A 164 -10.85 -12.46 -4.32
N PRO A 165 -11.41 -11.25 -4.06
CA PRO A 165 -11.98 -10.94 -2.76
C PRO A 165 -13.13 -11.87 -2.41
N THR A 166 -13.13 -12.36 -1.17
CA THR A 166 -14.24 -13.11 -0.60
C THR A 166 -15.49 -12.24 -0.49
N GLU A 167 -16.63 -12.85 -0.23
CA GLU A 167 -17.87 -12.10 0.03
C GLU A 167 -17.74 -11.11 1.20
N TYR A 168 -16.88 -11.44 2.18
CA TYR A 168 -16.53 -10.50 3.24
C TYR A 168 -15.70 -9.31 2.70
N GLY A 169 -14.67 -9.58 1.91
CA GLY A 169 -13.84 -8.55 1.30
C GLY A 169 -14.66 -7.61 0.38
N LYS A 170 -15.59 -8.15 -0.39
CA LYS A 170 -16.51 -7.35 -1.23
C LYS A 170 -17.40 -6.41 -0.41
N LEU A 171 -17.84 -6.85 0.79
CA LEU A 171 -18.60 -5.98 1.69
C LEU A 171 -17.74 -4.83 2.23
N VAL A 172 -16.48 -5.10 2.59
CA VAL A 172 -15.56 -4.06 3.04
C VAL A 172 -15.29 -3.05 1.93
N TYR A 173 -14.99 -3.49 0.70
CA TYR A 173 -14.84 -2.60 -0.45
C TYR A 173 -16.09 -1.73 -0.64
N LYS A 174 -17.27 -2.36 -0.70
CA LYS A 174 -18.53 -1.65 -0.88
C LYS A 174 -18.78 -0.60 0.20
N ALA A 175 -18.57 -0.94 1.47
CA ALA A 175 -18.77 -0.01 2.58
C ALA A 175 -17.83 1.20 2.50
N THR A 176 -16.55 0.95 2.16
CA THR A 176 -15.53 1.98 1.97
C THR A 176 -15.86 2.89 0.79
N GLU A 177 -16.27 2.33 -0.35
CA GLU A 177 -16.69 3.08 -1.54
C GLU A 177 -17.89 3.98 -1.26
N GLN A 178 -18.94 3.43 -0.62
CA GLN A 178 -20.10 4.18 -0.21
C GLN A 178 -19.76 5.34 0.71
N TYR A 179 -18.82 5.11 1.66
CA TYR A 179 -18.34 6.17 2.55
C TYR A 179 -17.66 7.30 1.76
N HIS A 180 -16.75 6.96 0.85
CA HIS A 180 -16.03 7.95 0.04
C HIS A 180 -16.91 8.64 -1.01
N ALA A 181 -18.00 7.98 -1.45
CA ALA A 181 -19.03 8.60 -2.28
C ALA A 181 -19.97 9.54 -1.51
N GLY A 182 -19.85 9.62 -0.16
CA GLY A 182 -20.75 10.41 0.68
C GLY A 182 -22.09 9.72 0.99
N GLU A 183 -22.24 8.45 0.64
CA GLU A 183 -23.44 7.64 0.92
C GLU A 183 -23.41 7.07 2.35
N TYR A 184 -23.28 7.93 3.35
CA TYR A 184 -22.98 7.52 4.73
C TYR A 184 -24.02 6.57 5.34
N ALA A 185 -25.30 6.74 5.03
CA ALA A 185 -26.34 5.84 5.54
C ALA A 185 -26.20 4.43 4.97
N ALA A 186 -25.98 4.31 3.66
CA ALA A 186 -25.78 3.03 2.99
C ALA A 186 -24.47 2.37 3.45
N SER A 187 -23.41 3.17 3.60
CA SER A 187 -22.13 2.71 4.15
C SER A 187 -22.30 2.14 5.55
N ALA A 188 -22.99 2.85 6.45
CA ALA A 188 -23.24 2.39 7.81
C ALA A 188 -24.03 1.07 7.84
N ASP A 189 -25.02 0.89 6.94
CA ASP A 189 -25.73 -0.38 6.85
C ASP A 189 -24.83 -1.51 6.35
N THR A 190 -23.97 -1.23 5.37
CA THR A 190 -22.99 -2.22 4.88
C THR A 190 -21.95 -2.56 5.95
N TRP A 191 -21.45 -1.59 6.73
CA TRP A 191 -20.57 -1.82 7.85
C TRP A 191 -21.21 -2.71 8.94
N ARG A 192 -22.49 -2.55 9.20
CA ARG A 192 -23.21 -3.46 10.13
C ARG A 192 -23.21 -4.92 9.63
N GLU A 193 -23.29 -5.15 8.30
CA GLU A 193 -23.15 -6.50 7.74
C GLU A 193 -21.72 -7.05 7.87
N VAL A 194 -20.70 -6.19 7.74
CA VAL A 194 -19.30 -6.55 8.02
C VAL A 194 -19.16 -6.96 9.48
N MET A 195 -19.67 -6.17 10.43
CA MET A 195 -19.62 -6.43 11.87
C MET A 195 -20.34 -7.72 12.29
N LYS A 196 -21.41 -8.12 11.61
CA LYS A 196 -22.08 -9.41 11.87
C LYS A 196 -21.17 -10.60 11.56
N ARG A 197 -20.24 -10.46 10.62
CA ARG A 197 -19.30 -11.51 10.22
C ARG A 197 -18.00 -11.46 11.03
N ASN A 198 -17.55 -10.27 11.38
CA ASN A 198 -16.36 -10.03 12.18
C ASN A 198 -16.59 -8.81 13.09
N GLY A 199 -16.99 -9.07 14.35
CA GLY A 199 -17.28 -8.03 15.33
C GLY A 199 -16.06 -7.26 15.85
N ASN A 200 -14.86 -7.66 15.45
CA ASN A 200 -13.59 -7.01 15.85
C ASN A 200 -12.94 -6.24 14.70
N TYR A 201 -13.71 -5.87 13.68
CA TYR A 201 -13.17 -5.11 12.56
C TYR A 201 -13.10 -3.61 12.93
N ASP A 202 -11.89 -3.07 13.01
CA ASP A 202 -11.61 -1.76 13.63
C ASP A 202 -12.17 -0.54 12.86
N LEU A 203 -12.50 -0.69 11.57
CA LEU A 203 -13.03 0.41 10.73
C LEU A 203 -14.56 0.47 10.68
N ALA A 204 -15.25 -0.51 11.23
CA ALA A 204 -16.71 -0.63 11.12
C ALA A 204 -17.47 0.15 12.20
#